data_2c6c4c5d0b65ea39f6fe92100b7be173
#
_entry.id   2c6c4c5d0b65ea39f6fe92100b7be173
#
_cell.length_a   1.000
_cell.length_b   1.000
_cell.length_c   1.000
_cell.angle_alpha   90.00
_cell.angle_beta   90.00
_cell.angle_gamma   90.00
#
_symmetry.space_group_name_H-M   'P 1'
#
loop_
_entity.id
_entity.type
_entity.pdbx_description
1 polymer ?
#
loop_
_entity_poly.entity_id
_entity_poly.type
_entity_poly.pdbx_seq_one_letter_code
_entity_poly.pdbx_strand_id
1 'polypeptide(L)'
;DLKVEYVKVTSDDRIAAVLDRKIDLECGSTTANAERRKQVAFSPLMFVAGTRLMVPKASTAKGIRDLAGKTIVVTKGTTNEQAIHAADKKFSLGLNIITAPDHEQSYQMVADGKADAFATDDVLLFGLIARHKAQDKMKVVGDLLSYDPYGIMFRKDEPQFAALVEQTFRKLGTNRDLVPLYRKWFLRRLPTGERLGIELSPQLEEAFKVLDESGGG
;
A
#
# COMPACT_ATOMS: atom_id res chain seq x y z
N ASP A 1 -10.10 -27.75 10.69
CA ASP A 1 -9.14 -26.83 10.06
C ASP A 1 -9.69 -26.35 8.74
N LEU A 2 -9.66 -25.02 8.51
CA LEU A 2 -10.03 -24.44 7.23
C LEU A 2 -8.86 -24.56 6.24
N LYS A 3 -9.19 -24.91 4.98
CA LYS A 3 -8.23 -24.86 3.89
C LYS A 3 -8.21 -23.44 3.31
N VAL A 4 -7.04 -22.85 3.22
CA VAL A 4 -6.85 -21.53 2.59
C VAL A 4 -6.51 -21.74 1.12
N GLU A 5 -7.24 -21.05 0.25
CA GLU A 5 -6.98 -20.99 -1.18
C GLU A 5 -6.56 -19.56 -1.56
N TYR A 6 -5.44 -19.44 -2.30
CA TYR A 6 -4.91 -18.14 -2.70
C TYR A 6 -5.32 -17.81 -4.14
N VAL A 7 -6.01 -16.68 -4.31
CA VAL A 7 -6.43 -16.15 -5.60
C VAL A 7 -5.70 -14.86 -5.86
N LYS A 8 -5.02 -14.73 -7.01
CA LYS A 8 -4.34 -13.49 -7.38
C LYS A 8 -5.36 -12.48 -7.88
N VAL A 9 -5.29 -11.27 -7.33
CA VAL A 9 -6.07 -10.10 -7.73
C VAL A 9 -5.16 -8.91 -8.06
N THR A 10 -5.67 -7.93 -8.77
CA THR A 10 -5.03 -6.66 -9.07
C THR A 10 -5.66 -5.52 -8.25
N SER A 11 -5.06 -4.33 -8.28
CA SER A 11 -5.64 -3.15 -7.64
C SER A 11 -6.97 -2.73 -8.27
N ASP A 12 -7.20 -3.06 -9.54
CA ASP A 12 -8.40 -2.70 -10.31
C ASP A 12 -9.57 -3.67 -10.04
N ASP A 13 -9.32 -4.97 -9.87
CA ASP A 13 -10.37 -6.00 -9.78
C ASP A 13 -10.65 -6.53 -8.37
N ARG A 14 -9.81 -6.24 -7.36
CA ARG A 14 -9.90 -6.78 -6.00
C ARG A 14 -11.24 -6.49 -5.30
N ILE A 15 -11.83 -5.29 -5.51
CA ILE A 15 -13.13 -4.93 -4.91
C ILE A 15 -14.24 -5.79 -5.53
N ALA A 16 -14.27 -5.90 -6.87
CA ALA A 16 -15.20 -6.75 -7.56
C ALA A 16 -15.05 -8.21 -7.15
N ALA A 17 -13.81 -8.71 -6.99
CA ALA A 17 -13.55 -10.08 -6.56
C ALA A 17 -14.14 -10.39 -5.17
N VAL A 18 -14.11 -9.44 -4.23
CA VAL A 18 -14.76 -9.56 -2.92
C VAL A 18 -16.29 -9.54 -3.05
N LEU A 19 -16.84 -8.59 -3.82
CA LEU A 19 -18.28 -8.43 -4.01
C LEU A 19 -18.90 -9.64 -4.74
N ASP A 20 -18.22 -10.17 -5.75
CA ASP A 20 -18.62 -11.33 -6.55
C ASP A 20 -18.42 -12.67 -5.83
N ARG A 21 -17.97 -12.67 -4.57
CA ARG A 21 -17.68 -13.87 -3.78
C ARG A 21 -16.62 -14.79 -4.38
N LYS A 22 -15.71 -14.23 -5.19
CA LYS A 22 -14.55 -14.96 -5.72
C LYS A 22 -13.46 -15.14 -4.67
N ILE A 23 -13.40 -14.21 -3.72
CA ILE A 23 -12.53 -14.25 -2.54
C ILE A 23 -13.31 -13.81 -1.31
N ASP A 24 -12.93 -14.31 -0.14
CA ASP A 24 -13.54 -13.94 1.15
C ASP A 24 -12.80 -12.83 1.85
N LEU A 25 -11.47 -12.82 1.72
CA LEU A 25 -10.57 -11.81 2.26
C LEU A 25 -9.61 -11.29 1.18
N GLU A 26 -9.43 -10.00 1.11
CA GLU A 26 -8.35 -9.37 0.35
C GLU A 26 -7.30 -8.85 1.33
N CYS A 27 -6.09 -9.42 1.24
CA CYS A 27 -4.97 -9.18 2.16
C CYS A 27 -3.85 -8.38 1.50
N GLY A 28 -4.18 -7.50 0.55
CA GLY A 28 -3.21 -6.65 -0.14
C GLY A 28 -3.06 -5.27 0.51
N SER A 29 -2.47 -4.35 -0.25
CA SER A 29 -2.24 -2.95 0.12
C SER A 29 -3.46 -2.09 -0.17
N THR A 30 -4.62 -2.41 0.43
CA THR A 30 -5.86 -1.70 0.14
C THR A 30 -6.13 -0.62 1.17
N THR A 31 -6.11 0.65 0.71
CA THR A 31 -6.47 1.82 1.50
C THR A 31 -7.93 1.76 1.92
N ALA A 32 -8.19 1.76 3.22
CA ALA A 32 -9.51 1.72 3.83
C ALA A 32 -10.14 3.12 3.91
N ASN A 33 -10.42 3.73 2.76
CA ASN A 33 -11.02 5.06 2.67
C ASN A 33 -12.56 5.05 2.74
N ALA A 34 -13.16 6.22 2.92
CA ALA A 34 -14.60 6.38 3.07
C ALA A 34 -15.39 5.89 1.84
N GLU A 35 -14.87 6.08 0.63
CA GLU A 35 -15.53 5.68 -0.60
C GLU A 35 -15.63 4.15 -0.72
N ARG A 36 -14.53 3.46 -0.47
CA ARG A 36 -14.49 1.99 -0.47
C ARG A 36 -15.34 1.38 0.65
N ARG A 37 -15.40 2.03 1.82
CA ARG A 37 -16.27 1.61 2.94
C ARG A 37 -17.76 1.68 2.65
N LYS A 38 -18.18 2.38 1.60
CA LYS A 38 -19.58 2.33 1.14
C LYS A 38 -19.94 0.95 0.57
N GLN A 39 -18.99 0.25 -0.04
CA GLN A 39 -19.19 -0.99 -0.77
C GLN A 39 -18.73 -2.23 0.02
N VAL A 40 -17.60 -2.14 0.71
CA VAL A 40 -16.94 -3.25 1.41
C VAL A 40 -16.65 -2.89 2.87
N ALA A 41 -16.35 -3.90 3.68
CA ALA A 41 -15.86 -3.75 5.05
C ALA A 41 -14.34 -3.89 5.10
N PHE A 42 -13.76 -3.37 6.17
CA PHE A 42 -12.33 -3.45 6.45
C PHE A 42 -12.08 -3.84 7.91
N SER A 43 -11.02 -4.57 8.13
CA SER A 43 -10.47 -4.83 9.45
C SER A 43 -10.09 -3.54 10.18
N PRO A 44 -9.73 -3.60 11.46
CA PRO A 44 -8.92 -2.56 12.10
C PRO A 44 -7.66 -2.23 11.28
N LEU A 45 -7.09 -1.05 11.52
CA LEU A 45 -5.89 -0.56 10.88
C LEU A 45 -4.74 -1.55 11.07
N MET A 46 -4.12 -1.99 9.97
CA MET A 46 -2.98 -2.90 10.01
C MET A 46 -1.67 -2.28 9.52
N PHE A 47 -1.74 -1.23 8.71
CA PHE A 47 -0.58 -0.52 8.18
C PHE A 47 -0.94 0.91 7.79
N VAL A 48 0.06 1.79 7.71
CA VAL A 48 -0.08 3.16 7.20
C VAL A 48 1.00 3.38 6.16
N ALA A 49 0.59 3.80 4.98
CA ALA A 49 1.46 4.20 3.88
C ALA A 49 1.05 5.57 3.36
N GLY A 50 1.73 6.05 2.35
CA GLY A 50 1.34 7.22 1.61
C GLY A 50 2.04 7.29 0.26
N THR A 51 1.44 7.96 -0.69
CA THR A 51 1.96 8.11 -2.05
C THR A 51 3.28 8.86 -2.04
N ARG A 52 4.32 8.24 -2.61
CA ARG A 52 5.61 8.85 -2.92
C ARG A 52 6.02 8.53 -4.35
N LEU A 53 7.20 8.97 -4.75
CA LEU A 53 7.69 8.86 -6.11
C LEU A 53 8.98 8.02 -6.14
N MET A 54 9.02 7.01 -7.02
CA MET A 54 10.25 6.35 -7.41
C MET A 54 10.76 6.97 -8.73
N VAL A 55 12.03 7.32 -8.74
CA VAL A 55 12.71 7.87 -9.91
C VAL A 55 14.05 7.13 -10.14
N PRO A 56 14.63 7.19 -11.35
CA PRO A 56 16.00 6.71 -11.57
C PRO A 56 16.98 7.38 -10.60
N LYS A 57 18.01 6.65 -10.17
CA LYS A 57 19.03 7.15 -9.23
C LYS A 57 19.70 8.43 -9.71
N ALA A 58 19.92 8.55 -11.02
CA ALA A 58 20.52 9.72 -11.67
C ALA A 58 19.59 10.94 -11.76
N SER A 59 18.30 10.78 -11.51
CA SER A 59 17.34 11.90 -11.51
C SER A 59 17.71 12.93 -10.45
N THR A 60 17.60 14.21 -10.78
CA THR A 60 17.80 15.33 -9.84
C THR A 60 16.54 15.70 -9.07
N ALA A 61 15.38 15.09 -9.43
CA ALA A 61 14.10 15.35 -8.77
C ALA A 61 14.17 15.00 -7.27
N LYS A 62 13.67 15.91 -6.44
CA LYS A 62 13.54 15.78 -4.99
C LYS A 62 12.09 15.62 -4.55
N GLY A 63 11.12 15.90 -5.45
CA GLY A 63 9.69 15.79 -5.18
C GLY A 63 8.85 16.02 -6.43
N ILE A 64 7.52 16.02 -6.26
CA ILE A 64 6.55 16.09 -7.37
C ILE A 64 6.71 17.36 -8.21
N ARG A 65 7.09 18.49 -7.60
CA ARG A 65 7.24 19.79 -8.29
C ARG A 65 8.38 19.79 -9.29
N ASP A 66 9.43 19.01 -9.03
CA ASP A 66 10.59 18.89 -9.93
C ASP A 66 10.28 18.04 -11.18
N LEU A 67 9.10 17.43 -11.21
CA LEU A 67 8.61 16.59 -12.30
C LEU A 67 7.60 17.31 -13.20
N ALA A 68 7.48 18.66 -13.12
CA ALA A 68 6.60 19.42 -14.00
C ALA A 68 6.86 19.10 -15.48
N GLY A 69 5.78 18.84 -16.25
CA GLY A 69 5.84 18.43 -17.65
C GLY A 69 6.38 17.03 -17.92
N LYS A 70 6.66 16.24 -16.88
CA LYS A 70 7.22 14.88 -16.98
C LYS A 70 6.13 13.81 -17.03
N THR A 71 6.52 12.62 -17.46
CA THR A 71 5.64 11.44 -17.49
C THR A 71 5.71 10.70 -16.16
N ILE A 72 4.57 10.58 -15.48
CA ILE A 72 4.42 9.78 -14.26
C ILE A 72 3.51 8.60 -14.54
N VAL A 73 3.98 7.38 -14.25
CA VAL A 73 3.15 6.20 -14.28
C VAL A 73 2.53 5.97 -12.89
N VAL A 74 1.25 5.56 -12.89
CA VAL A 74 0.51 5.11 -11.71
C VAL A 74 -0.12 3.75 -12.01
N THR A 75 -0.43 2.98 -10.98
CA THR A 75 -1.14 1.71 -11.17
C THR A 75 -2.64 1.94 -11.15
N LYS A 76 -3.34 1.40 -12.16
CA LYS A 76 -4.78 1.52 -12.33
C LYS A 76 -5.55 1.04 -11.09
N GLY A 77 -6.62 1.75 -10.70
CA GLY A 77 -7.49 1.38 -9.58
C GLY A 77 -6.91 1.69 -8.18
N THR A 78 -5.83 2.47 -8.10
CA THR A 78 -5.21 2.88 -6.84
C THR A 78 -5.65 4.27 -6.38
N THR A 79 -5.54 4.55 -5.09
CA THR A 79 -5.69 5.90 -4.52
C THR A 79 -4.55 6.82 -4.94
N ASN A 80 -3.40 6.26 -5.29
CA ASN A 80 -2.23 6.99 -5.75
C ASN A 80 -2.47 7.71 -7.09
N GLU A 81 -3.24 7.09 -8.00
CA GLU A 81 -3.66 7.74 -9.24
C GLU A 81 -4.42 9.05 -8.93
N GLN A 82 -5.39 9.00 -8.00
CA GLN A 82 -6.14 10.19 -7.57
C GLN A 82 -5.23 11.22 -6.89
N ALA A 83 -4.29 10.79 -6.05
CA ALA A 83 -3.35 11.67 -5.37
C ALA A 83 -2.46 12.43 -6.35
N ILE A 84 -1.99 11.78 -7.43
CA ILE A 84 -1.16 12.42 -8.45
C ILE A 84 -1.98 13.41 -9.29
N HIS A 85 -3.20 13.07 -9.69
CA HIS A 85 -4.09 14.02 -10.37
C HIS A 85 -4.40 15.25 -9.50
N ALA A 86 -4.64 15.03 -8.20
CA ALA A 86 -4.85 16.14 -7.26
C ALA A 86 -3.61 17.03 -7.10
N ALA A 87 -2.42 16.44 -7.02
CA ALA A 87 -1.16 17.18 -6.93
C ALA A 87 -0.85 17.95 -8.22
N ASP A 88 -1.07 17.35 -9.39
CA ASP A 88 -0.92 17.99 -10.70
C ASP A 88 -1.79 19.25 -10.80
N LYS A 89 -3.09 19.11 -10.48
CA LYS A 89 -4.03 20.22 -10.45
C LYS A 89 -3.62 21.30 -9.43
N LYS A 90 -3.28 20.89 -8.20
CA LYS A 90 -2.95 21.81 -7.10
C LYS A 90 -1.74 22.68 -7.40
N PHE A 91 -0.74 22.11 -8.06
CA PHE A 91 0.53 22.77 -8.33
C PHE A 91 0.69 23.18 -9.79
N SER A 92 -0.32 22.93 -10.66
CA SER A 92 -0.30 23.26 -12.10
C SER A 92 0.95 22.73 -12.80
N LEU A 93 1.25 21.42 -12.59
CA LEU A 93 2.52 20.82 -13.05
C LEU A 93 2.51 20.44 -14.53
N GLY A 94 1.32 20.20 -15.12
CA GLY A 94 1.20 19.77 -16.52
C GLY A 94 1.79 18.36 -16.73
N LEU A 95 1.55 17.44 -15.78
CA LEU A 95 2.08 16.08 -15.83
C LEU A 95 1.43 15.28 -16.97
N ASN A 96 2.21 14.44 -17.63
CA ASN A 96 1.70 13.36 -18.47
C ASN A 96 1.48 12.12 -17.58
N ILE A 97 0.25 11.92 -17.09
CA ILE A 97 -0.09 10.81 -16.20
C ILE A 97 -0.56 9.63 -17.03
N ILE A 98 0.15 8.51 -16.94
CA ILE A 98 -0.16 7.27 -17.63
C ILE A 98 -0.42 6.13 -16.63
N THR A 99 -1.19 5.13 -17.01
CA THR A 99 -1.54 4.00 -16.14
C THR A 99 -0.93 2.70 -16.62
N ALA A 100 -0.57 1.83 -15.68
CA ALA A 100 -0.21 0.44 -15.93
C ALA A 100 -1.13 -0.51 -15.14
N PRO A 101 -1.30 -1.77 -15.59
CA PRO A 101 -2.24 -2.71 -14.97
C PRO A 101 -1.86 -3.13 -13.55
N ASP A 102 -0.57 -3.18 -13.24
CA ASP A 102 -0.05 -3.60 -11.93
C ASP A 102 1.23 -2.86 -11.56
N HIS A 103 1.66 -3.00 -10.32
CA HIS A 103 2.84 -2.30 -9.79
C HIS A 103 4.15 -2.77 -10.43
N GLU A 104 4.21 -4.02 -10.86
CA GLU A 104 5.40 -4.56 -11.53
C GLU A 104 5.61 -3.91 -12.90
N GLN A 105 4.52 -3.78 -13.68
CA GLN A 105 4.57 -3.10 -14.97
C GLN A 105 4.83 -1.60 -14.81
N SER A 106 4.25 -0.96 -13.77
CA SER A 106 4.55 0.44 -13.45
C SER A 106 6.05 0.65 -13.14
N TYR A 107 6.63 -0.24 -12.34
CA TYR A 107 8.08 -0.23 -12.05
C TYR A 107 8.89 -0.39 -13.33
N GLN A 108 8.53 -1.36 -14.17
CA GLN A 108 9.26 -1.66 -15.41
C GLN A 108 9.23 -0.48 -16.38
N MET A 109 8.13 0.28 -16.46
CA MET A 109 8.04 1.45 -17.32
C MET A 109 9.08 2.52 -16.96
N VAL A 110 9.37 2.72 -15.66
CA VAL A 110 10.45 3.63 -15.24
C VAL A 110 11.83 3.00 -15.51
N ALA A 111 11.98 1.71 -15.26
CA ALA A 111 13.24 1.00 -15.52
C ALA A 111 13.64 1.03 -17.02
N ASP A 112 12.64 0.98 -17.90
CA ASP A 112 12.82 1.07 -19.37
C ASP A 112 12.91 2.50 -19.89
N GLY A 113 12.78 3.52 -19.04
CA GLY A 113 12.79 4.93 -19.46
C GLY A 113 11.52 5.39 -20.19
N LYS A 114 10.41 4.63 -20.08
CA LYS A 114 9.10 4.96 -20.66
C LYS A 114 8.31 5.96 -19.81
N ALA A 115 8.68 6.10 -18.54
CA ALA A 115 8.17 7.10 -17.60
C ALA A 115 9.33 7.68 -16.79
N ASP A 116 9.22 8.94 -16.38
CA ASP A 116 10.21 9.63 -15.55
C ASP A 116 10.11 9.25 -14.07
N ALA A 117 8.89 8.89 -13.61
CA ALA A 117 8.64 8.48 -12.24
C ALA A 117 7.48 7.47 -12.15
N PHE A 118 7.50 6.67 -11.11
CA PHE A 118 6.37 5.83 -10.68
C PHE A 118 5.86 6.31 -9.32
N ALA A 119 4.56 6.59 -9.24
CA ALA A 119 3.90 7.01 -8.01
C ALA A 119 3.03 5.88 -7.45
N THR A 120 3.35 5.43 -6.24
CA THR A 120 2.53 4.52 -5.44
C THR A 120 2.92 4.66 -3.97
N ASP A 121 2.38 3.81 -3.10
CA ASP A 121 2.69 3.81 -1.68
C ASP A 121 4.19 3.55 -1.44
N ASP A 122 4.76 4.31 -0.53
CA ASP A 122 6.19 4.29 -0.23
C ASP A 122 6.71 2.89 0.12
N VAL A 123 5.96 2.13 0.93
CA VAL A 123 6.31 0.75 1.30
C VAL A 123 6.39 -0.15 0.07
N LEU A 124 5.52 0.04 -0.93
CA LEU A 124 5.52 -0.74 -2.17
C LEU A 124 6.71 -0.36 -3.05
N LEU A 125 7.07 0.94 -3.11
CA LEU A 125 8.26 1.40 -3.82
C LEU A 125 9.53 0.77 -3.24
N PHE A 126 9.69 0.79 -1.92
CA PHE A 126 10.83 0.16 -1.26
C PHE A 126 10.85 -1.35 -1.50
N GLY A 127 9.68 -2.00 -1.45
CA GLY A 127 9.54 -3.43 -1.73
C GLY A 127 9.96 -3.81 -3.16
N LEU A 128 9.53 -3.04 -4.16
CA LEU A 128 9.89 -3.26 -5.56
C LEU A 128 11.40 -3.04 -5.79
N ILE A 129 11.96 -1.94 -5.27
CA ILE A 129 13.40 -1.67 -5.36
C ILE A 129 14.21 -2.80 -4.74
N ALA A 130 13.80 -3.30 -3.57
CA ALA A 130 14.45 -4.42 -2.91
C ALA A 130 14.35 -5.71 -3.73
N ARG A 131 13.15 -6.06 -4.20
CA ARG A 131 12.88 -7.24 -5.02
C ARG A 131 13.70 -7.30 -6.31
N HIS A 132 13.85 -6.15 -6.96
CA HIS A 132 14.65 -6.01 -8.18
C HIS A 132 16.14 -5.77 -7.91
N LYS A 133 16.57 -5.72 -6.63
CA LYS A 133 17.95 -5.38 -6.23
C LYS A 133 18.43 -4.10 -6.91
N ALA A 134 17.55 -3.10 -6.96
CA ALA A 134 17.72 -1.88 -7.75
C ALA A 134 18.10 -0.64 -6.91
N GLN A 135 18.68 -0.82 -5.71
CA GLN A 135 19.07 0.27 -4.80
C GLN A 135 20.08 1.24 -5.42
N ASP A 136 20.91 0.73 -6.35
CA ASP A 136 21.88 1.54 -7.10
C ASP A 136 21.30 2.19 -8.36
N LYS A 137 20.09 1.77 -8.79
CA LYS A 137 19.45 2.21 -10.03
C LYS A 137 18.26 3.13 -9.78
N MET A 138 17.54 2.93 -8.67
CA MET A 138 16.31 3.63 -8.32
C MET A 138 16.39 4.25 -6.94
N LYS A 139 15.60 5.29 -6.70
CA LYS A 139 15.43 5.92 -5.39
C LYS A 139 14.00 6.41 -5.20
N VAL A 140 13.56 6.47 -3.94
CA VAL A 140 12.29 7.07 -3.55
C VAL A 140 12.55 8.53 -3.13
N VAL A 141 11.72 9.45 -3.62
CA VAL A 141 11.87 10.90 -3.38
C VAL A 141 10.53 11.54 -2.98
N GLY A 142 10.60 12.75 -2.43
CA GLY A 142 9.47 13.58 -2.06
C GLY A 142 8.86 13.21 -0.70
N ASP A 143 8.00 14.12 -0.22
CA ASP A 143 7.15 13.91 0.94
C ASP A 143 5.94 13.05 0.58
N LEU A 144 5.20 12.59 1.58
CA LEU A 144 3.94 11.88 1.38
C LEU A 144 2.91 12.82 0.72
N LEU A 145 2.34 12.39 -0.40
CA LEU A 145 1.30 13.11 -1.13
C LEU A 145 -0.11 12.69 -0.68
N SER A 146 -0.23 11.60 0.06
CA SER A 146 -1.48 11.08 0.62
C SER A 146 -1.22 10.40 1.95
N TYR A 147 -2.32 10.07 2.65
CA TYR A 147 -2.35 9.21 3.83
C TYR A 147 -3.22 7.99 3.52
N ASP A 148 -2.62 6.83 3.49
CA ASP A 148 -3.23 5.58 3.03
C ASP A 148 -3.23 4.52 4.16
N PRO A 149 -4.29 4.50 5.01
CA PRO A 149 -4.44 3.47 6.03
C PRO A 149 -4.91 2.17 5.40
N TYR A 150 -4.17 1.07 5.61
CA TYR A 150 -4.55 -0.25 5.10
C TYR A 150 -5.40 -1.03 6.09
N GLY A 151 -6.34 -1.78 5.55
CA GLY A 151 -7.09 -2.81 6.26
C GLY A 151 -7.30 -4.03 5.36
N ILE A 152 -7.49 -5.18 5.96
CA ILE A 152 -7.94 -6.38 5.26
C ILE A 152 -9.38 -6.16 4.83
N MET A 153 -9.67 -6.33 3.54
CA MET A 153 -10.98 -6.06 2.96
C MET A 153 -11.82 -7.32 2.84
N PHE A 154 -13.11 -7.21 3.13
CA PHE A 154 -14.09 -8.30 3.04
C PHE A 154 -15.50 -7.77 2.77
N ARG A 155 -16.48 -8.67 2.57
CA ARG A 155 -17.88 -8.28 2.29
C ARG A 155 -18.53 -7.61 3.48
N LYS A 156 -19.33 -6.60 3.23
CA LYS A 156 -19.99 -5.78 4.24
C LYS A 156 -21.23 -6.45 4.86
N ASP A 157 -21.88 -7.34 4.12
CA ASP A 157 -23.14 -7.99 4.48
C ASP A 157 -22.95 -9.30 5.29
N GLU A 158 -21.79 -9.50 5.89
CA GLU A 158 -21.44 -10.71 6.66
C GLU A 158 -21.05 -10.37 8.11
N PRO A 159 -22.03 -10.06 8.99
CA PRO A 159 -21.75 -9.58 10.34
C PRO A 159 -21.00 -10.59 11.22
N GLN A 160 -21.23 -11.89 11.05
CA GLN A 160 -20.49 -12.93 11.78
C GLN A 160 -19.02 -13.00 11.36
N PHE A 161 -18.75 -12.83 10.07
CA PHE A 161 -17.40 -12.79 9.56
C PHE A 161 -16.67 -11.51 9.98
N ALA A 162 -17.37 -10.36 9.96
CA ALA A 162 -16.85 -9.11 10.50
C ALA A 162 -16.46 -9.22 11.98
N ALA A 163 -17.30 -9.85 12.79
CA ALA A 163 -17.03 -10.11 14.21
C ALA A 163 -15.79 -11.01 14.40
N LEU A 164 -15.62 -12.04 13.56
CA LEU A 164 -14.45 -12.93 13.60
C LEU A 164 -13.17 -12.16 13.25
N VAL A 165 -13.20 -11.32 12.21
CA VAL A 165 -12.06 -10.46 11.82
C VAL A 165 -11.69 -9.52 12.97
N GLU A 166 -12.66 -8.82 13.54
CA GLU A 166 -12.47 -7.91 14.67
C GLU A 166 -11.86 -8.63 15.88
N GLN A 167 -12.43 -9.78 16.27
CA GLN A 167 -11.91 -10.60 17.38
C GLN A 167 -10.47 -11.05 17.13
N THR A 168 -10.14 -11.41 15.88
CA THR A 168 -8.79 -11.83 15.50
C THR A 168 -7.79 -10.70 15.69
N PHE A 169 -8.12 -9.48 15.25
CA PHE A 169 -7.25 -8.31 15.43
C PHE A 169 -7.09 -7.94 16.90
N ARG A 170 -8.17 -7.98 17.69
CA ARG A 170 -8.08 -7.78 19.16
C ARG A 170 -7.15 -8.80 19.80
N LYS A 171 -7.27 -10.08 19.42
CA LYS A 171 -6.39 -11.13 19.94
C LYS A 171 -4.92 -10.90 19.58
N LEU A 172 -4.63 -10.47 18.33
CA LEU A 172 -3.27 -10.10 17.92
C LEU A 172 -2.73 -8.91 18.73
N GLY A 173 -3.58 -7.92 19.03
CA GLY A 173 -3.24 -6.80 19.93
C GLY A 173 -2.94 -7.29 21.33
N THR A 174 -3.90 -7.94 22.00
CA THR A 174 -3.77 -8.45 23.37
C THR A 174 -2.57 -9.38 23.56
N ASN A 175 -2.25 -10.21 22.56
CA ASN A 175 -1.06 -11.05 22.59
C ASN A 175 0.25 -10.28 22.29
N ARG A 176 0.15 -9.00 21.91
CA ARG A 176 1.29 -8.18 21.47
C ARG A 176 2.02 -8.74 20.25
N ASP A 177 1.30 -9.42 19.35
CA ASP A 177 1.86 -10.05 18.17
C ASP A 177 2.14 -9.05 17.03
N LEU A 178 1.46 -7.89 17.00
CA LEU A 178 1.51 -6.93 15.87
C LEU A 178 2.92 -6.33 15.68
N VAL A 179 3.57 -5.88 16.74
CA VAL A 179 4.93 -5.32 16.66
C VAL A 179 5.97 -6.36 16.26
N PRO A 180 6.00 -7.59 16.83
CA PRO A 180 6.84 -8.67 16.34
C PRO A 180 6.63 -9.03 14.87
N LEU A 181 5.36 -9.06 14.39
CA LEU A 181 5.02 -9.26 12.97
C LEU A 181 5.58 -8.13 12.10
N TYR A 182 5.40 -6.87 12.52
CA TYR A 182 5.98 -5.74 11.81
C TYR A 182 7.50 -5.87 11.70
N ARG A 183 8.19 -6.11 12.81
CA ARG A 183 9.66 -6.27 12.83
C ARG A 183 10.12 -7.40 11.95
N LYS A 184 9.38 -8.51 11.91
CA LYS A 184 9.71 -9.67 11.08
C LYS A 184 9.74 -9.30 9.60
N TRP A 185 8.76 -8.53 9.12
CA TRP A 185 8.58 -8.27 7.69
C TRP A 185 9.26 -6.99 7.20
N PHE A 186 9.43 -5.99 8.05
CA PHE A 186 9.94 -4.68 7.65
C PHE A 186 11.35 -4.36 8.15
N LEU A 187 11.79 -4.96 9.26
CA LEU A 187 13.10 -4.67 9.85
C LEU A 187 14.10 -5.81 9.73
N ARG A 188 13.65 -7.07 9.62
CA ARG A 188 14.52 -8.22 9.45
C ARG A 188 14.74 -8.53 7.97
N ARG A 189 15.68 -9.44 7.68
CA ARG A 189 15.85 -9.98 6.33
C ARG A 189 14.64 -10.82 5.97
N LEU A 190 14.11 -10.57 4.77
CA LEU A 190 13.05 -11.38 4.17
C LEU A 190 13.61 -12.76 3.76
N PRO A 191 12.75 -13.78 3.55
CA PRO A 191 13.17 -15.09 3.03
C PRO A 191 13.93 -15.00 1.71
N THR A 192 13.67 -13.99 0.92
CA THR A 192 14.34 -13.66 -0.35
C THR A 192 15.72 -13.01 -0.18
N GLY A 193 16.11 -12.67 1.07
CA GLY A 193 17.41 -12.12 1.43
C GLY A 193 17.48 -10.60 1.55
N GLU A 194 16.50 -9.87 1.06
CA GLU A 194 16.44 -8.41 1.14
C GLU A 194 16.04 -7.93 2.53
N ARG A 195 16.33 -6.66 2.82
CA ARG A 195 15.88 -5.95 4.01
C ARG A 195 15.22 -4.64 3.57
N LEU A 196 13.99 -4.39 4.01
CA LEU A 196 13.29 -3.15 3.70
C LEU A 196 13.78 -1.98 4.56
N GLY A 197 14.01 -2.23 5.85
CA GLY A 197 14.51 -1.21 6.78
C GLY A 197 13.51 -0.10 7.07
N ILE A 198 12.20 -0.40 7.00
CA ILE A 198 11.13 0.57 7.22
C ILE A 198 10.79 0.56 8.71
N GLU A 199 11.12 1.64 9.41
CA GLU A 199 10.82 1.78 10.85
C GLU A 199 9.32 1.93 11.10
N LEU A 200 8.86 1.43 12.24
CA LEU A 200 7.47 1.56 12.68
C LEU A 200 7.14 3.03 12.92
N SER A 201 6.13 3.55 12.21
CA SER A 201 5.72 4.94 12.40
C SER A 201 5.02 5.14 13.75
N PRO A 202 5.13 6.33 14.38
CA PRO A 202 4.43 6.62 15.62
C PRO A 202 2.91 6.42 15.52
N GLN A 203 2.32 6.76 14.37
CA GLN A 203 0.88 6.59 14.12
C GLN A 203 0.47 5.11 14.12
N LEU A 204 1.29 4.25 13.52
CA LEU A 204 1.00 2.81 13.47
C LEU A 204 1.29 2.16 14.84
N GLU A 205 2.32 2.61 15.54
CA GLU A 205 2.60 2.17 16.91
C GLU A 205 1.43 2.48 17.86
N GLU A 206 0.86 3.69 17.76
CA GLU A 206 -0.31 4.08 18.54
C GLU A 206 -1.55 3.25 18.19
N ALA A 207 -1.78 2.99 16.91
CA ALA A 207 -2.88 2.13 16.48
C ALA A 207 -2.75 0.71 17.04
N PHE A 208 -1.54 0.16 17.13
CA PHE A 208 -1.30 -1.16 17.74
C PHE A 208 -1.51 -1.15 19.25
N LYS A 209 -1.16 -0.06 19.96
CA LYS A 209 -1.45 0.10 21.40
C LYS A 209 -2.96 0.13 21.68
N VAL A 210 -3.73 0.85 20.87
CA VAL A 210 -5.20 0.89 21.02
C VAL A 210 -5.81 -0.51 20.90
N LEU A 211 -5.29 -1.35 20.02
CA LEU A 211 -5.74 -2.74 19.89
C LEU A 211 -5.32 -3.62 21.09
N ASP A 212 -4.15 -3.34 21.71
CA ASP A 212 -3.69 -4.02 22.94
C ASP A 212 -4.60 -3.66 24.13
N GLU A 213 -4.93 -2.39 24.31
CA GLU A 213 -5.76 -1.90 25.42
C GLU A 213 -7.23 -2.31 25.30
N SER A 214 -7.78 -2.44 24.08
CA SER A 214 -9.17 -2.82 23.85
C SER A 214 -9.51 -4.29 24.18
N GLY A 215 -8.51 -5.10 24.51
CA GLY A 215 -8.67 -6.49 24.95
C GLY A 215 -8.82 -6.69 26.47
N GLY A 216 -8.73 -5.64 27.28
CA GLY A 216 -8.72 -5.67 28.75
C GLY A 216 -10.05 -5.33 29.44
N GLY A 217 -11.20 -5.47 28.74
CA GLY A 217 -12.54 -5.23 29.28
C GLY A 217 -13.36 -6.51 29.39
#